data_19945308a1a834629da562366dd17676
#
_entry.id   19945308a1a834629da562366dd17676
#
_cell.length_a   1.000
_cell.length_b   1.000
_cell.length_c   1.000
_cell.angle_alpha   90.00
_cell.angle_beta   90.00
_cell.angle_gamma   90.00
#
_symmetry.space_group_name_H-M   'P 1'
#
loop_
_entity.id
_entity.type
_entity.pdbx_description
1 polymer ?
#
loop_
_entity_poly.entity_id
_entity_poly.type
_entity_poly.pdbx_seq_one_letter_code
_entity_poly.pdbx_strand_id
1 'polypeptide(L)'
;VERRLKEAFPGITFDVHGVPKDVAGARDLAERDKHEFQKWITATVGAQPYKGGKKGMDRGIDGYLHFRDADKKPQFAIVSVKGGENITSGMVRDLKGTMDREKAALGLFLTLNEPTREMEKEASSAGFYETGGMKVPRLQILTAAQILDNRRPQVPFGFTEGFKKAEREKSGQDRLL
;
A
#
# COMPACT_ATOMS: atom_id res chain seq x y z
N VAL A 1 12.41 8.06 -4.10
CA VAL A 1 13.54 8.40 -5.00
C VAL A 1 13.56 9.89 -5.27
N GLU A 2 12.47 10.52 -5.72
CA GLU A 2 12.41 11.96 -6.07
C GLU A 2 12.84 12.89 -4.92
N ARG A 3 12.30 12.69 -3.71
CA ARG A 3 12.67 13.48 -2.54
C ARG A 3 14.19 13.42 -2.28
N ARG A 4 14.79 12.23 -2.34
CA ARG A 4 16.22 12.05 -2.12
C ARG A 4 17.08 12.70 -3.21
N LEU A 5 16.61 12.70 -4.46
CA LEU A 5 17.31 13.38 -5.54
C LEU A 5 17.25 14.90 -5.37
N LYS A 6 16.09 15.46 -5.00
CA LYS A 6 15.95 16.90 -4.73
C LYS A 6 16.74 17.36 -3.50
N GLU A 7 16.81 16.52 -2.46
CA GLU A 7 17.63 16.79 -1.27
C GLU A 7 19.13 16.73 -1.57
N ALA A 8 19.57 15.76 -2.40
CA ALA A 8 20.97 15.59 -2.75
C ALA A 8 21.48 16.63 -3.78
N PHE A 9 20.58 17.08 -4.66
CA PHE A 9 20.90 18.01 -5.75
C PHE A 9 19.87 19.14 -5.81
N PRO A 10 19.99 20.19 -4.98
CA PRO A 10 19.11 21.33 -5.00
C PRO A 10 19.10 21.99 -6.38
N GLY A 11 17.92 22.13 -6.97
CA GLY A 11 17.75 22.71 -8.31
C GLY A 11 17.73 21.72 -9.47
N ILE A 12 17.86 20.41 -9.22
CA ILE A 12 17.69 19.43 -10.27
C ILE A 12 16.23 19.41 -10.78
N THR A 13 16.08 19.48 -12.08
CA THR A 13 14.81 19.23 -12.78
C THR A 13 14.88 17.89 -13.47
N PHE A 14 13.87 17.06 -13.23
CA PHE A 14 13.74 15.74 -13.91
C PHE A 14 12.29 15.41 -14.10
N ASP A 15 11.99 14.73 -15.20
CA ASP A 15 10.68 14.15 -15.45
C ASP A 15 10.68 12.67 -15.09
N VAL A 16 9.66 12.28 -14.31
CA VAL A 16 9.43 10.87 -14.00
C VAL A 16 8.44 10.32 -15.02
N HIS A 17 8.95 9.48 -15.90
CA HIS A 17 8.13 8.79 -16.88
C HIS A 17 7.57 7.49 -16.32
N GLY A 18 6.38 7.09 -16.78
CA GLY A 18 5.74 5.82 -16.42
C GLY A 18 5.02 5.83 -15.07
N VAL A 19 5.01 6.95 -14.33
CA VAL A 19 4.22 7.11 -13.09
C VAL A 19 2.96 7.87 -13.42
N PRO A 20 1.76 7.32 -13.16
CA PRO A 20 0.50 8.03 -13.34
C PRO A 20 0.46 9.34 -12.56
N LYS A 21 0.09 10.43 -13.23
CA LYS A 21 -0.11 11.76 -12.63
C LYS A 21 -1.60 12.09 -12.46
N ASP A 22 -2.46 11.34 -13.11
CA ASP A 22 -3.91 11.47 -13.10
C ASP A 22 -4.60 10.12 -13.27
N VAL A 23 -5.92 10.10 -13.20
CA VAL A 23 -6.74 8.89 -13.32
C VAL A 23 -6.64 8.26 -14.71
N ALA A 24 -6.50 9.07 -15.76
CA ALA A 24 -6.38 8.57 -17.13
C ALA A 24 -5.07 7.79 -17.30
N GLY A 25 -3.96 8.33 -16.79
CA GLY A 25 -2.66 7.65 -16.75
C GLY A 25 -2.67 6.38 -15.89
N ALA A 26 -3.41 6.39 -14.77
CA ALA A 26 -3.60 5.20 -13.94
C ALA A 26 -4.39 4.10 -14.66
N ARG A 27 -5.40 4.48 -15.45
CA ARG A 27 -6.19 3.57 -16.28
C ARG A 27 -5.35 2.97 -17.41
N ASP A 28 -4.63 3.81 -18.15
CA ASP A 28 -3.70 3.35 -19.20
C ASP A 28 -2.67 2.34 -18.64
N LEU A 29 -2.10 2.64 -17.48
CA LEU A 29 -1.16 1.72 -16.84
C LEU A 29 -1.83 0.40 -16.46
N ALA A 30 -3.05 0.43 -15.90
CA ALA A 30 -3.78 -0.78 -15.49
C ALA A 30 -4.16 -1.67 -16.69
N GLU A 31 -4.47 -1.08 -17.83
CA GLU A 31 -4.80 -1.78 -19.09
C GLU A 31 -3.55 -2.38 -19.73
N ARG A 32 -2.48 -1.61 -19.81
CA ARG A 32 -1.23 -1.98 -20.45
C ARG A 32 -0.40 -2.96 -19.62
N ASP A 33 -0.28 -2.72 -18.32
CA ASP A 33 0.50 -3.54 -17.40
C ASP A 33 -0.10 -3.57 -16.00
N LYS A 34 -0.91 -4.60 -15.75
CA LYS A 34 -1.57 -4.82 -14.44
C LYS A 34 -0.57 -4.94 -13.28
N HIS A 35 0.60 -5.52 -13.54
CA HIS A 35 1.64 -5.71 -12.52
C HIS A 35 2.29 -4.39 -12.12
N GLU A 36 2.60 -3.54 -13.11
CA GLU A 36 3.17 -2.22 -12.82
C GLU A 36 2.13 -1.32 -12.16
N PHE A 37 0.85 -1.38 -12.57
CA PHE A 37 -0.23 -0.69 -11.87
C PHE A 37 -0.31 -1.11 -10.40
N GLN A 38 -0.28 -2.41 -10.14
CA GLN A 38 -0.32 -2.97 -8.78
C GLN A 38 0.87 -2.49 -7.94
N LYS A 39 2.08 -2.51 -8.48
CA LYS A 39 3.27 -2.01 -7.80
C LYS A 39 3.17 -0.51 -7.52
N TRP A 40 2.75 0.27 -8.52
CA TRP A 40 2.62 1.71 -8.41
C TRP A 40 1.64 2.10 -7.29
N ILE A 41 0.41 1.58 -7.34
CA ILE A 41 -0.63 1.97 -6.38
C ILE A 41 -0.30 1.50 -4.96
N THR A 42 0.29 0.31 -4.82
CA THR A 42 0.75 -0.23 -3.54
C THR A 42 1.86 0.64 -2.95
N ALA A 43 2.86 1.01 -3.74
CA ALA A 43 3.95 1.87 -3.30
C ALA A 43 3.48 3.29 -2.94
N THR A 44 2.50 3.82 -3.69
CA THR A 44 1.97 5.18 -3.47
C THR A 44 1.27 5.30 -2.11
N VAL A 45 0.62 4.24 -1.62
CA VAL A 45 0.04 4.22 -0.26
C VAL A 45 1.06 3.88 0.83
N GLY A 46 2.34 3.77 0.49
CA GLY A 46 3.41 3.45 1.45
C GLY A 46 3.52 1.97 1.81
N ALA A 47 2.78 1.09 1.12
CA ALA A 47 2.86 -0.34 1.32
C ALA A 47 4.02 -0.96 0.52
N GLN A 48 4.51 -2.10 1.01
CA GLN A 48 5.53 -2.88 0.32
C GLN A 48 4.85 -3.93 -0.54
N PRO A 49 5.15 -3.99 -1.86
CA PRO A 49 4.63 -5.04 -2.74
C PRO A 49 5.00 -6.43 -2.21
N TYR A 50 4.07 -7.36 -2.29
CA TYR A 50 4.32 -8.73 -1.92
C TYR A 50 5.33 -9.37 -2.88
N LYS A 51 6.45 -9.79 -2.37
CA LYS A 51 7.53 -10.46 -3.13
C LYS A 51 7.44 -11.98 -3.02
N GLY A 52 6.35 -12.49 -2.48
CA GLY A 52 6.18 -13.88 -2.20
C GLY A 52 5.74 -14.68 -3.41
N GLY A 53 6.57 -15.65 -3.77
CA GLY A 53 6.10 -16.88 -4.33
C GLY A 53 5.98 -16.95 -5.85
N LYS A 54 6.07 -18.16 -6.31
CA LYS A 54 5.78 -18.62 -7.68
C LYS A 54 4.36 -18.18 -8.07
N LYS A 55 4.19 -17.70 -9.31
CA LYS A 55 2.88 -17.43 -9.94
C LYS A 55 1.84 -18.45 -9.49
N GLY A 56 0.78 -17.99 -8.82
CA GLY A 56 -0.36 -18.84 -8.46
C GLY A 56 -0.58 -19.11 -6.97
N MET A 57 0.26 -18.60 -6.05
CA MET A 57 0.08 -18.79 -4.60
C MET A 57 -0.10 -17.50 -3.79
N ASP A 58 -0.46 -16.40 -4.43
CA ASP A 58 -0.48 -15.06 -3.82
C ASP A 58 -1.68 -14.85 -2.88
N ARG A 59 -2.54 -15.87 -2.71
CA ARG A 59 -3.70 -15.85 -1.77
C ARG A 59 -4.49 -14.53 -1.74
N GLY A 60 -4.43 -13.74 -2.83
CA GLY A 60 -5.08 -12.43 -2.94
C GLY A 60 -4.38 -11.31 -2.16
N ILE A 61 -3.08 -11.47 -1.82
CA ILE A 61 -2.28 -10.47 -1.13
C ILE A 61 -1.32 -9.84 -2.11
N ASP A 62 -1.47 -8.53 -2.34
CA ASP A 62 -0.67 -7.76 -3.28
C ASP A 62 0.41 -6.94 -2.58
N GLY A 63 0.28 -6.74 -1.27
CA GLY A 63 1.28 -6.04 -0.48
C GLY A 63 0.98 -6.03 1.02
N TYR A 64 1.93 -5.49 1.77
CA TYR A 64 1.82 -5.27 3.21
C TYR A 64 2.17 -3.84 3.59
N LEU A 65 1.39 -3.27 4.49
CA LEU A 65 1.67 -2.00 5.12
C LEU A 65 1.93 -2.25 6.61
N HIS A 66 3.16 -2.01 7.04
CA HIS A 66 3.56 -2.21 8.44
C HIS A 66 3.37 -0.92 9.24
N PHE A 67 2.84 -1.06 10.45
CA PHE A 67 2.67 0.05 11.39
C PHE A 67 2.89 -0.44 12.83
N ARG A 68 2.87 0.47 13.78
CA ARG A 68 2.91 0.15 15.22
C ARG A 68 1.59 0.54 15.87
N ASP A 69 1.16 -0.25 16.83
CA ASP A 69 0.02 0.10 17.69
C ASP A 69 0.44 1.03 18.86
N ALA A 70 -0.50 1.35 19.73
CA ALA A 70 -0.24 2.19 20.89
C ALA A 70 0.81 1.59 21.84
N ASP A 71 0.88 0.28 21.93
CA ASP A 71 1.86 -0.45 22.74
C ASP A 71 3.20 -0.62 22.01
N LYS A 72 3.37 0.05 20.86
CA LYS A 72 4.54 -0.08 19.96
C LYS A 72 4.73 -1.49 19.39
N LYS A 73 3.73 -2.37 19.49
CA LYS A 73 3.77 -3.69 18.87
C LYS A 73 3.67 -3.58 17.36
N PRO A 74 4.46 -4.38 16.61
CA PRO A 74 4.37 -4.38 15.16
C PRO A 74 3.03 -4.96 14.71
N GLN A 75 2.36 -4.24 13.84
CA GLN A 75 1.11 -4.61 13.20
C GLN A 75 1.26 -4.47 11.69
N PHE A 76 0.34 -5.06 10.94
CA PHE A 76 0.33 -4.91 9.49
C PHE A 76 -1.09 -4.85 8.93
N ALA A 77 -1.20 -4.19 7.80
CA ALA A 77 -2.35 -4.24 6.92
C ALA A 77 -2.03 -5.09 5.70
N ILE A 78 -3.00 -5.88 5.24
CA ILE A 78 -2.94 -6.57 3.95
C ILE A 78 -3.48 -5.62 2.89
N VAL A 79 -2.80 -5.56 1.74
CA VAL A 79 -3.22 -4.80 0.57
C VAL A 79 -3.71 -5.77 -0.50
N SER A 80 -4.90 -5.51 -1.04
CA SER A 80 -5.43 -6.14 -2.26
C SER A 80 -5.72 -5.09 -3.31
N VAL A 81 -5.24 -5.29 -4.54
CA VAL A 81 -5.37 -4.35 -5.66
C VAL A 81 -6.28 -4.92 -6.74
N LYS A 82 -7.21 -4.10 -7.21
CA LYS A 82 -8.12 -4.43 -8.31
C LYS A 82 -8.12 -3.30 -9.35
N GLY A 83 -7.38 -3.49 -10.43
CA GLY A 83 -7.30 -2.55 -11.55
C GLY A 83 -8.32 -2.78 -12.66
N GLY A 84 -9.12 -3.84 -12.59
CA GLY A 84 -10.15 -4.15 -13.59
C GLY A 84 -11.49 -3.46 -13.34
N GLU A 85 -12.39 -3.52 -14.34
CA GLU A 85 -13.71 -2.89 -14.25
C GLU A 85 -14.69 -3.67 -13.36
N ASN A 86 -14.58 -5.00 -13.34
CA ASN A 86 -15.52 -5.87 -12.63
C ASN A 86 -15.09 -6.07 -11.17
N ILE A 87 -15.33 -5.06 -10.33
CA ILE A 87 -15.12 -5.13 -8.87
C ILE A 87 -16.44 -5.45 -8.16
N THR A 88 -16.39 -6.31 -7.15
CA THR A 88 -17.58 -6.81 -6.46
C THR A 88 -17.41 -6.81 -4.94
N SER A 89 -18.54 -6.81 -4.22
CA SER A 89 -18.54 -6.98 -2.76
C SER A 89 -17.95 -8.33 -2.31
N GLY A 90 -18.02 -9.36 -3.16
CA GLY A 90 -17.36 -10.64 -2.93
C GLY A 90 -15.85 -10.50 -2.77
N MET A 91 -15.20 -9.67 -3.62
CA MET A 91 -13.75 -9.43 -3.51
C MET A 91 -13.36 -8.72 -2.20
N VAL A 92 -14.23 -7.84 -1.69
CA VAL A 92 -14.04 -7.19 -0.40
C VAL A 92 -14.18 -8.21 0.74
N ARG A 93 -15.16 -9.12 0.63
CA ARG A 93 -15.34 -10.23 1.57
C ARG A 93 -14.16 -11.19 1.59
N ASP A 94 -13.59 -11.49 0.42
CA ASP A 94 -12.39 -12.33 0.29
C ASP A 94 -11.18 -11.69 0.99
N LEU A 95 -11.02 -10.37 0.88
CA LEU A 95 -9.99 -9.65 1.61
C LEU A 95 -10.21 -9.74 3.12
N LYS A 96 -11.47 -9.57 3.60
CA LYS A 96 -11.82 -9.74 5.01
C LYS A 96 -11.46 -11.14 5.52
N GLY A 97 -11.81 -12.19 4.77
CA GLY A 97 -11.42 -13.56 5.10
C GLY A 97 -9.91 -13.77 5.11
N THR A 98 -9.19 -13.11 4.20
CA THR A 98 -7.73 -13.13 4.17
C THR A 98 -7.12 -12.43 5.39
N MET A 99 -7.67 -11.28 5.80
CA MET A 99 -7.25 -10.58 7.02
C MET A 99 -7.39 -11.47 8.27
N ASP A 100 -8.51 -12.17 8.40
CA ASP A 100 -8.77 -13.03 9.56
C ASP A 100 -7.82 -14.24 9.56
N ARG A 101 -7.59 -14.85 8.41
CA ARG A 101 -6.66 -15.99 8.26
C ARG A 101 -5.21 -15.59 8.58
N GLU A 102 -4.76 -14.45 8.08
CA GLU A 102 -3.39 -13.96 8.27
C GLU A 102 -3.21 -13.17 9.58
N LYS A 103 -4.29 -12.97 10.34
CA LYS A 103 -4.31 -12.17 11.58
C LYS A 103 -3.86 -10.71 11.36
N ALA A 104 -4.20 -10.15 10.21
CA ALA A 104 -3.91 -8.77 9.89
C ALA A 104 -4.82 -7.83 10.68
N ALA A 105 -4.25 -6.76 11.22
CA ALA A 105 -5.00 -5.75 11.95
C ALA A 105 -5.92 -4.96 11.03
N LEU A 106 -5.45 -4.63 9.83
CA LEU A 106 -6.17 -3.84 8.84
C LEU A 106 -6.15 -4.49 7.45
N GLY A 107 -7.09 -4.09 6.59
CA GLY A 107 -7.14 -4.42 5.17
C GLY A 107 -7.31 -3.17 4.32
N LEU A 108 -6.56 -3.11 3.23
CA LEU A 108 -6.64 -2.05 2.24
C LEU A 108 -7.06 -2.65 0.90
N PHE A 109 -8.23 -2.25 0.41
CA PHE A 109 -8.73 -2.59 -0.91
C PHE A 109 -8.48 -1.41 -1.85
N LEU A 110 -7.48 -1.52 -2.71
CA LEU A 110 -7.10 -0.47 -3.64
C LEU A 110 -7.72 -0.76 -5.00
N THR A 111 -8.44 0.21 -5.57
CA THR A 111 -9.15 0.02 -6.82
C THR A 111 -8.96 1.19 -7.79
N LEU A 112 -9.04 0.89 -9.09
CA LEU A 112 -9.05 1.92 -10.12
C LEU A 112 -10.41 2.63 -10.18
N ASN A 113 -11.49 1.86 -10.05
CA ASN A 113 -12.86 2.34 -10.18
C ASN A 113 -13.52 2.61 -8.82
N GLU A 114 -14.57 3.42 -8.83
CA GLU A 114 -15.35 3.71 -7.63
C GLU A 114 -16.03 2.45 -7.08
N PRO A 115 -16.02 2.27 -5.74
CA PRO A 115 -16.69 1.14 -5.11
C PRO A 115 -18.20 1.27 -5.22
N THR A 116 -18.88 0.13 -5.31
CA THR A 116 -20.34 0.09 -5.19
C THR A 116 -20.76 0.25 -3.72
N ARG A 117 -22.02 0.63 -3.50
CA ARG A 117 -22.60 0.75 -2.17
C ARG A 117 -22.54 -0.57 -1.37
N GLU A 118 -22.66 -1.69 -2.06
CA GLU A 118 -22.54 -3.02 -1.46
C GLU A 118 -21.10 -3.31 -1.00
N MET A 119 -20.10 -2.84 -1.75
CA MET A 119 -18.69 -2.96 -1.35
C MET A 119 -18.40 -2.12 -0.11
N GLU A 120 -18.92 -0.89 -0.03
CA GLU A 120 -18.76 -0.03 1.13
C GLU A 120 -19.44 -0.63 2.37
N LYS A 121 -20.64 -1.23 2.23
CA LYS A 121 -21.31 -1.96 3.31
C LYS A 121 -20.49 -3.14 3.79
N GLU A 122 -19.94 -3.93 2.86
CA GLU A 122 -19.09 -5.08 3.19
C GLU A 122 -17.81 -4.63 3.93
N ALA A 123 -17.16 -3.56 3.46
CA ALA A 123 -16.00 -2.99 4.15
C ALA A 123 -16.34 -2.52 5.56
N SER A 124 -17.44 -1.80 5.71
CA SER A 124 -17.92 -1.31 7.02
C SER A 124 -18.26 -2.45 7.98
N SER A 125 -18.72 -3.60 7.47
CA SER A 125 -19.02 -4.79 8.27
C SER A 125 -17.78 -5.41 8.95
N ALA A 126 -16.57 -5.06 8.50
CA ALA A 126 -15.33 -5.48 9.15
C ALA A 126 -15.11 -4.80 10.51
N GLY A 127 -15.85 -3.72 10.79
CA GLY A 127 -15.76 -2.98 12.04
C GLY A 127 -14.53 -2.09 12.10
N PHE A 128 -14.01 -1.93 13.32
CA PHE A 128 -12.91 -1.02 13.59
C PHE A 128 -11.78 -1.73 14.30
N TYR A 129 -10.57 -1.21 14.05
CA TYR A 129 -9.39 -1.51 14.84
C TYR A 129 -9.20 -0.39 15.86
N GLU A 130 -9.09 -0.76 17.11
CA GLU A 130 -8.98 0.19 18.23
C GLU A 130 -7.67 -0.04 18.97
N THR A 131 -6.91 1.02 19.18
CA THR A 131 -5.64 1.00 19.92
C THR A 131 -5.33 2.39 20.48
N GLY A 132 -4.97 2.48 21.76
CA GLY A 132 -4.57 3.73 22.41
C GLY A 132 -5.57 4.88 22.28
N GLY A 133 -6.87 4.57 22.30
CA GLY A 133 -7.95 5.56 22.12
C GLY A 133 -8.20 5.98 20.66
N MET A 134 -7.40 5.49 19.73
CA MET A 134 -7.65 5.70 18.30
C MET A 134 -8.55 4.59 17.74
N LYS A 135 -9.43 4.97 16.82
CA LYS A 135 -10.36 4.06 16.15
C LYS A 135 -10.31 4.30 14.67
N VAL A 136 -9.89 3.27 13.91
CA VAL A 136 -9.78 3.33 12.44
C VAL A 136 -10.59 2.20 11.81
N PRO A 137 -11.18 2.40 10.61
CA PRO A 137 -11.88 1.33 9.90
C PRO A 137 -10.95 0.15 9.67
N ARG A 138 -11.38 -1.05 10.03
CA ARG A 138 -10.56 -2.26 9.90
C ARG A 138 -10.32 -2.65 8.45
N LEU A 139 -11.28 -2.39 7.55
CA LEU A 139 -11.14 -2.56 6.12
C LEU A 139 -11.46 -1.22 5.43
N GLN A 140 -10.55 -0.75 4.59
CA GLN A 140 -10.65 0.53 3.90
C GLN A 140 -10.56 0.33 2.40
N ILE A 141 -11.45 0.99 1.66
CA ILE A 141 -11.42 1.05 0.20
C ILE A 141 -10.86 2.41 -0.19
N LEU A 142 -9.87 2.42 -1.10
CA LEU A 142 -9.26 3.62 -1.65
C LEU A 142 -9.20 3.50 -3.16
N THR A 143 -9.69 4.52 -3.86
CA THR A 143 -9.59 4.58 -5.31
C THR A 143 -8.30 5.22 -5.77
N ALA A 144 -7.87 4.92 -7.00
CA ALA A 144 -6.71 5.57 -7.62
C ALA A 144 -6.88 7.10 -7.66
N ALA A 145 -8.11 7.59 -7.91
CA ALA A 145 -8.44 9.02 -7.87
C ALA A 145 -8.15 9.63 -6.50
N GLN A 146 -8.66 9.01 -5.44
CA GLN A 146 -8.45 9.49 -4.07
C GLN A 146 -6.96 9.46 -3.67
N ILE A 147 -6.21 8.44 -4.11
CA ILE A 147 -4.78 8.32 -3.83
C ILE A 147 -3.98 9.40 -4.56
N LEU A 148 -4.34 9.72 -5.80
CA LEU A 148 -3.76 10.82 -6.57
C LEU A 148 -4.06 12.19 -5.93
N ASP A 149 -5.24 12.34 -5.32
CA ASP A 149 -5.62 13.51 -4.50
C ASP A 149 -4.97 13.49 -3.10
N ASN A 150 -3.91 12.71 -2.91
CA ASN A 150 -3.15 12.59 -1.67
C ASN A 150 -3.92 11.97 -0.49
N ARG A 151 -5.06 11.32 -0.70
CA ARG A 151 -5.70 10.52 0.34
C ARG A 151 -4.81 9.33 0.69
N ARG A 152 -4.61 9.09 1.99
CA ARG A 152 -3.80 7.99 2.51
C ARG A 152 -4.63 7.08 3.39
N PRO A 153 -4.27 5.80 3.51
CA PRO A 153 -4.90 4.90 4.47
C PRO A 153 -4.84 5.46 5.88
N GLN A 154 -5.90 5.27 6.64
CA GLN A 154 -5.91 5.59 8.06
C GLN A 154 -5.21 4.45 8.80
N VAL A 155 -4.09 4.77 9.45
CA VAL A 155 -3.35 3.84 10.31
C VAL A 155 -3.07 4.51 11.65
N PRO A 156 -3.13 3.77 12.78
CA PRO A 156 -2.77 4.32 14.07
C PRO A 156 -1.29 4.74 14.08
N PHE A 157 -1.00 5.90 14.68
CA PHE A 157 0.37 6.40 14.97
C PHE A 157 1.31 6.54 13.76
N GLY A 158 0.75 6.62 12.53
CA GLY A 158 1.52 6.85 11.31
C GLY A 158 2.23 5.61 10.77
N PHE A 159 2.80 5.77 9.59
CA PHE A 159 3.54 4.71 8.92
C PHE A 159 4.88 4.48 9.59
N THR A 160 5.22 3.24 9.90
CA THR A 160 6.62 2.87 10.03
C THR A 160 7.14 2.75 8.61
N GLU A 161 7.73 3.81 8.07
CA GLU A 161 8.59 3.66 6.90
C GLU A 161 9.62 2.61 7.28
N GLY A 162 9.56 1.45 6.64
CA GLY A 162 10.51 0.37 6.85
C GLY A 162 11.87 0.75 6.27
N PHE A 163 12.50 1.76 6.83
CA PHE A 163 13.91 2.00 6.62
C PHE A 163 14.67 0.87 7.30
N LYS A 164 15.00 -0.17 6.57
CA LYS A 164 16.20 -0.92 6.87
C LYS A 164 17.31 0.13 6.90
N LYS A 165 17.78 0.47 8.09
CA LYS A 165 19.02 1.19 8.25
C LYS A 165 20.05 0.38 7.48
N ALA A 166 20.53 0.90 6.35
CA ALA A 166 21.61 0.26 5.64
C ALA A 166 22.76 0.10 6.66
N GLU A 167 23.20 -1.13 6.87
CA GLU A 167 24.41 -1.35 7.65
C GLU A 167 25.50 -0.50 6.98
N ARG A 168 26.11 0.38 7.75
CA ARG A 168 27.32 1.07 7.31
C ARG A 168 28.33 -0.02 7.02
N GLU A 169 28.67 -0.24 5.76
CA GLU A 169 29.88 -0.95 5.43
C GLU A 169 31.02 -0.22 6.13
N LYS A 170 31.68 -0.92 7.04
CA LYS A 170 32.94 -0.45 7.59
C LYS A 170 33.90 -0.42 6.42
N SER A 171 34.19 0.77 5.92
CA SER A 171 35.23 0.97 4.93
C SER A 171 36.53 0.43 5.51
N GLY A 172 37.03 -0.66 4.94
CA GLY A 172 38.32 -1.28 5.32
C GLY A 172 39.52 -0.47 4.85
N GLN A 173 39.53 0.85 5.10
CA GLN A 173 40.58 1.77 4.67
C GLN A 173 41.57 2.18 5.81
N ASP A 174 41.54 1.47 6.92
CA ASP A 174 42.52 1.68 8.00
C ASP A 174 43.51 0.50 8.12
N ARG A 175 44.15 0.14 7.01
CA ARG A 175 45.32 -0.75 7.02
C ARG A 175 46.28 -0.39 5.90
N LEU A 176 46.89 0.79 5.99
CA LEU A 176 48.17 1.10 5.32
C LEU A 176 48.72 2.40 5.94
N LEU A 177 49.34 2.28 7.09
CA LEU A 177 50.48 3.07 7.54
C LEU A 177 51.23 2.25 8.60
#